data_cb86539bdb94b3e2d5aab9315b4ab0c8
#
_entry.id   cb86539bdb94b3e2d5aab9315b4ab0c8
#
_cell.length_a   1.000
_cell.length_b   1.000
_cell.length_c   1.000
_cell.angle_alpha   90.00
_cell.angle_beta   90.00
_cell.angle_gamma   90.00
#
_symmetry.space_group_name_H-M   'P 1'
#
loop_
_entity.id
_entity.type
_entity.pdbx_description
1 polymer ?
#
loop_
_entity_poly.entity_id
_entity_poly.type
_entity_poly.pdbx_seq_one_letter_code
_entity_poly.pdbx_strand_id
1 'polypeptide(L)'
;VLREQTAVLHRRLLAIVRDDEVCRRLMTVPGVGPVVALTYRATVDVPARFKNSKAVGAVFGLTPSRHQSGEIDRTGGISKCGDEMMRVMLYEAAQILLVRSAKWSWLKAWAMQIAKRRGMKKAIVALARRLAAIMHRIWVDGTEFRWSRQEAAAA
;
A
#
# COMPACT_ATOMS: atom_id res chain seq x y z
N VAL A 1 -24.66 -17.84 -12.19
CA VAL A 1 -24.61 -16.56 -12.91
C VAL A 1 -23.58 -15.61 -12.27
N LEU A 2 -23.75 -15.19 -10.99
CA LEU A 2 -22.84 -14.21 -10.35
C LEU A 2 -21.37 -14.72 -10.25
N ARG A 3 -21.17 -15.99 -9.88
CA ARG A 3 -19.83 -16.60 -9.79
C ARG A 3 -19.15 -16.68 -11.15
N GLU A 4 -19.90 -16.97 -12.21
CA GLU A 4 -19.38 -17.02 -13.58
C GLU A 4 -18.95 -15.66 -14.08
N GLN A 5 -19.77 -14.64 -13.85
CA GLN A 5 -19.44 -13.25 -14.18
C GLN A 5 -18.20 -12.77 -13.42
N THR A 6 -18.12 -13.06 -12.12
CA THR A 6 -16.93 -12.75 -11.30
C THR A 6 -15.68 -13.44 -11.85
N ALA A 7 -15.78 -14.72 -12.26
CA ALA A 7 -14.65 -15.46 -12.83
C ALA A 7 -14.22 -14.88 -14.18
N VAL A 8 -15.15 -14.43 -15.01
CA VAL A 8 -14.84 -13.76 -16.29
C VAL A 8 -14.10 -12.45 -16.06
N LEU A 9 -14.62 -11.60 -15.16
CA LEU A 9 -13.98 -10.31 -14.79
C LEU A 9 -12.60 -10.54 -14.20
N HIS A 10 -12.45 -11.51 -13.32
CA HIS A 10 -11.15 -11.85 -12.72
C HIS A 10 -10.12 -12.29 -13.77
N ARG A 11 -10.52 -13.13 -14.74
CA ARG A 11 -9.63 -13.54 -15.85
C ARG A 11 -9.20 -12.34 -16.71
N ARG A 12 -10.12 -11.41 -16.99
CA ARG A 12 -9.78 -10.17 -17.74
C ARG A 12 -8.80 -9.30 -16.95
N LEU A 13 -9.03 -9.14 -15.64
CA LEU A 13 -8.11 -8.42 -14.77
C LEU A 13 -6.72 -9.03 -14.77
N LEU A 14 -6.62 -10.36 -14.65
CA LEU A 14 -5.33 -11.06 -14.69
C LEU A 14 -4.60 -10.86 -16.01
N ALA A 15 -5.32 -10.87 -17.13
CA ALA A 15 -4.72 -10.60 -18.45
C ALA A 15 -4.14 -9.19 -18.53
N ILE A 16 -4.90 -8.18 -18.09
CA ILE A 16 -4.43 -6.78 -18.07
C ILE A 16 -3.19 -6.63 -17.19
N VAL A 17 -3.21 -7.19 -15.99
CA VAL A 17 -2.10 -7.09 -15.04
C VAL A 17 -0.84 -7.77 -15.55
N ARG A 18 -0.99 -8.91 -16.22
CA ARG A 18 0.14 -9.64 -16.80
C ARG A 18 0.86 -8.84 -17.88
N ASP A 19 0.11 -8.07 -18.66
CA ASP A 19 0.65 -7.31 -19.78
C ASP A 19 1.12 -5.90 -19.36
N ASP A 20 0.74 -5.43 -18.16
CA ASP A 20 1.16 -4.14 -17.60
C ASP A 20 2.46 -4.28 -16.78
N GLU A 21 3.53 -3.63 -17.25
CA GLU A 21 4.84 -3.69 -16.60
C GLU A 21 4.83 -3.06 -15.20
N VAL A 22 4.08 -1.98 -15.00
CA VAL A 22 3.96 -1.32 -13.70
C VAL A 22 3.29 -2.25 -12.71
N CYS A 23 2.18 -2.88 -13.09
CA CYS A 23 1.50 -3.86 -12.23
C CYS A 23 2.41 -5.02 -11.85
N ARG A 24 3.19 -5.55 -12.79
CA ARG A 24 4.16 -6.62 -12.49
C ARG A 24 5.19 -6.20 -11.45
N ARG A 25 5.73 -4.99 -11.56
CA ARG A 25 6.67 -4.45 -10.57
C ARG A 25 6.01 -4.24 -9.21
N LEU A 26 4.80 -3.70 -9.17
CA LEU A 26 4.05 -3.51 -7.93
C LEU A 26 3.76 -4.85 -7.22
N MET A 27 3.52 -5.91 -7.98
CA MET A 27 3.28 -7.26 -7.43
C MET A 27 4.53 -7.92 -6.85
N THR A 28 5.71 -7.37 -7.03
CA THR A 28 6.92 -7.83 -6.31
C THR A 28 6.87 -7.47 -4.82
N VAL A 29 6.02 -6.52 -4.44
CA VAL A 29 5.80 -6.16 -3.04
C VAL A 29 5.00 -7.25 -2.34
N PRO A 30 5.49 -7.80 -1.21
CA PRO A 30 4.76 -8.84 -0.50
C PRO A 30 3.40 -8.34 -0.01
N GLY A 31 2.36 -9.15 -0.21
CA GLY A 31 0.98 -8.80 0.09
C GLY A 31 0.23 -8.09 -1.03
N VAL A 32 0.91 -7.64 -2.07
CA VAL A 32 0.30 -6.96 -3.22
C VAL A 32 0.00 -7.98 -4.33
N GLY A 33 -1.28 -8.26 -4.49
CA GLY A 33 -1.79 -9.11 -5.58
C GLY A 33 -2.27 -8.31 -6.81
N PRO A 34 -2.81 -9.02 -7.83
CA PRO A 34 -3.25 -8.39 -9.08
C PRO A 34 -4.30 -7.30 -8.88
N VAL A 35 -5.27 -7.52 -8.00
CA VAL A 35 -6.35 -6.56 -7.73
C VAL A 35 -5.79 -5.29 -7.10
N VAL A 36 -4.93 -5.43 -6.09
CA VAL A 36 -4.29 -4.29 -5.41
C VAL A 36 -3.42 -3.51 -6.39
N ALA A 37 -2.60 -4.21 -7.20
CA ALA A 37 -1.71 -3.57 -8.17
C ALA A 37 -2.48 -2.77 -9.23
N LEU A 38 -3.54 -3.35 -9.79
CA LEU A 38 -4.35 -2.67 -10.80
C LEU A 38 -5.15 -1.51 -10.22
N THR A 39 -5.73 -1.67 -9.02
CA THR A 39 -6.43 -0.59 -8.32
C THR A 39 -5.47 0.58 -8.06
N TYR A 40 -4.26 0.29 -7.60
CA TYR A 40 -3.22 1.31 -7.37
C TYR A 40 -2.84 2.02 -8.67
N ARG A 41 -2.61 1.24 -9.74
CA ARG A 41 -2.28 1.75 -11.08
C ARG A 41 -3.36 2.70 -11.61
N ALA A 42 -4.62 2.32 -11.47
CA ALA A 42 -5.76 3.11 -11.92
C ALA A 42 -5.99 4.37 -11.07
N THR A 43 -5.84 4.25 -9.74
CA THR A 43 -6.09 5.38 -8.81
C THR A 43 -4.99 6.43 -8.85
N VAL A 44 -3.73 6.01 -8.95
CA VAL A 44 -2.59 6.94 -9.07
C VAL A 44 -2.56 7.58 -10.45
N ASP A 45 -2.83 6.81 -11.50
CA ASP A 45 -2.88 7.21 -12.91
C ASP A 45 -1.56 7.82 -13.40
N VAL A 46 -1.23 9.03 -12.99
CA VAL A 46 0.03 9.72 -13.31
C VAL A 46 0.84 9.92 -12.03
N PRO A 47 1.93 9.16 -11.82
CA PRO A 47 2.69 9.22 -10.57
C PRO A 47 3.36 10.58 -10.33
N ALA A 48 3.68 11.32 -11.39
CA ALA A 48 4.31 12.65 -11.32
C ALA A 48 3.41 13.72 -10.69
N ARG A 49 2.09 13.49 -10.58
CA ARG A 49 1.17 14.43 -9.92
C ARG A 49 1.39 14.54 -8.40
N PHE A 50 2.10 13.59 -7.81
CA PHE A 50 2.43 13.62 -6.40
C PHE A 50 3.79 14.28 -6.17
N LYS A 51 3.85 15.23 -5.24
CA LYS A 51 5.07 15.96 -4.90
C LYS A 51 6.22 15.03 -4.48
N ASN A 52 5.90 13.96 -3.78
CA ASN A 52 6.83 12.92 -3.38
C ASN A 52 6.07 11.65 -2.98
N SER A 53 6.77 10.52 -2.85
CA SER A 53 6.15 9.24 -2.50
C SER A 53 5.45 9.23 -1.14
N LYS A 54 5.89 10.04 -0.17
CA LYS A 54 5.26 10.12 1.15
C LYS A 54 3.88 10.78 1.10
N ALA A 55 3.65 11.67 0.13
CA ALA A 55 2.38 12.37 -0.05
C ALA A 55 1.24 11.43 -0.46
N VAL A 56 1.55 10.31 -1.11
CA VAL A 56 0.55 9.35 -1.60
C VAL A 56 -0.32 8.79 -0.47
N GLY A 57 0.29 8.44 0.66
CA GLY A 57 -0.43 7.95 1.83
C GLY A 57 -1.41 8.98 2.41
N ALA A 58 -1.05 10.26 2.36
CA ALA A 58 -1.93 11.34 2.78
C ALA A 58 -3.14 11.52 1.83
N VAL A 59 -2.90 11.47 0.53
CA VAL A 59 -3.95 11.57 -0.50
C VAL A 59 -4.96 10.42 -0.38
N PHE A 60 -4.52 9.23 0.03
CA PHE A 60 -5.41 8.10 0.29
C PHE A 60 -6.04 8.09 1.69
N GLY A 61 -5.82 9.14 2.47
CA GLY A 61 -6.43 9.28 3.79
C GLY A 61 -5.88 8.33 4.86
N LEU A 62 -4.64 7.88 4.71
CA LEU A 62 -3.95 6.96 5.63
C LEU A 62 -3.10 7.69 6.68
N THR A 63 -3.09 9.02 6.68
CA THR A 63 -2.42 9.82 7.69
C THR A 63 -3.38 10.20 8.83
N PRO A 64 -2.88 10.33 10.06
CA PRO A 64 -3.71 10.77 11.18
C PRO A 64 -4.31 12.15 10.92
N SER A 65 -5.58 12.32 11.26
CA SER A 65 -6.21 13.64 11.32
C SER A 65 -5.66 14.38 12.53
N ARG A 66 -5.19 15.61 12.33
CA ARG A 66 -4.76 16.50 13.39
C ARG A 66 -5.84 17.58 13.62
N HIS A 67 -6.28 17.69 14.85
CA HIS A 67 -7.12 18.80 15.29
C HIS A 67 -6.27 19.68 16.22
N GLN A 68 -5.82 20.80 15.69
CA GLN A 68 -5.11 21.83 16.47
C GLN A 68 -6.06 23.01 16.70
N SER A 69 -6.36 23.28 17.95
CA SER A 69 -7.14 24.44 18.36
C SER A 69 -6.48 25.00 19.63
N GLY A 70 -5.74 26.11 19.51
CA GLY A 70 -5.01 26.73 20.62
C GLY A 70 -3.97 25.78 21.23
N GLU A 71 -4.05 25.52 22.53
CA GLU A 71 -3.13 24.63 23.25
C GLU A 71 -3.46 23.12 23.10
N ILE A 72 -4.57 22.79 22.42
CA ILE A 72 -5.02 21.41 22.28
C ILE A 72 -4.51 20.84 20.96
N ASP A 73 -3.53 19.92 21.03
CA ASP A 73 -3.09 19.07 19.90
C ASP A 73 -3.60 17.64 20.11
N ARG A 74 -4.68 17.27 19.41
CA ARG A 74 -5.22 15.92 19.45
C ARG A 74 -4.99 15.22 18.13
N THR A 75 -4.25 14.12 18.18
CA THR A 75 -4.09 13.21 17.06
C THR A 75 -5.20 12.17 17.10
N GLY A 76 -6.10 12.21 16.11
CA GLY A 76 -7.20 11.26 15.94
C GLY A 76 -6.83 10.03 15.11
N GLY A 77 -7.85 9.32 14.64
CA GLY A 77 -7.70 8.26 13.63
C GLY A 77 -7.23 8.81 12.28
N ILE A 78 -7.12 7.93 11.29
CA ILE A 78 -6.80 8.35 9.91
C ILE A 78 -7.87 9.27 9.34
N SER A 79 -7.46 10.18 8.45
CA SER A 79 -8.36 11.21 7.89
C SER A 79 -9.49 10.63 7.03
N LYS A 80 -9.27 9.45 6.43
CA LYS A 80 -10.20 8.77 5.49
C LYS A 80 -10.58 9.63 4.27
N CYS A 81 -9.85 10.68 3.99
CA CYS A 81 -9.98 11.45 2.76
C CYS A 81 -9.45 10.65 1.57
N GLY A 82 -10.00 10.90 0.37
CA GLY A 82 -9.56 10.24 -0.85
C GLY A 82 -10.26 8.91 -1.13
N ASP A 83 -9.69 8.14 -2.03
CA ASP A 83 -10.28 6.91 -2.56
C ASP A 83 -10.41 5.82 -1.49
N GLU A 84 -11.66 5.44 -1.20
CA GLU A 84 -11.96 4.43 -0.18
C GLU A 84 -11.52 3.03 -0.62
N MET A 85 -11.78 2.67 -1.88
CA MET A 85 -11.40 1.36 -2.41
C MET A 85 -9.90 1.16 -2.34
N MET A 86 -9.11 2.16 -2.73
CA MET A 86 -7.66 2.09 -2.65
C MET A 86 -7.17 1.95 -1.19
N ARG A 87 -7.78 2.66 -0.27
CA ARG A 87 -7.46 2.57 1.16
C ARG A 87 -7.73 1.18 1.71
N VAL A 88 -8.89 0.58 1.37
CA VAL A 88 -9.24 -0.78 1.76
C VAL A 88 -8.25 -1.80 1.17
N MET A 89 -7.93 -1.67 -0.12
CA MET A 89 -6.98 -2.56 -0.79
C MET A 89 -5.57 -2.49 -0.17
N LEU A 90 -5.10 -1.31 0.18
CA LEU A 90 -3.81 -1.15 0.87
C LEU A 90 -3.83 -1.72 2.28
N TYR A 91 -4.94 -1.59 2.99
CA TYR A 91 -5.12 -2.20 4.31
C TYR A 91 -5.07 -3.73 4.24
N GLU A 92 -5.78 -4.33 3.28
CA GLU A 92 -5.75 -5.78 3.05
C GLU A 92 -4.36 -6.28 2.66
N ALA A 93 -3.68 -5.59 1.76
CA ALA A 93 -2.31 -5.91 1.37
C ALA A 93 -1.36 -5.87 2.58
N ALA A 94 -1.48 -4.85 3.42
CA ALA A 94 -0.71 -4.73 4.66
C ALA A 94 -1.01 -5.86 5.65
N GLN A 95 -2.27 -6.23 5.78
CA GLN A 95 -2.69 -7.34 6.65
C GLN A 95 -2.11 -8.67 6.16
N ILE A 96 -2.18 -8.94 4.86
CA ILE A 96 -1.61 -10.15 4.25
C ILE A 96 -0.09 -10.19 4.47
N LEU A 97 0.60 -9.09 4.24
CA LEU A 97 2.04 -9.00 4.46
C LEU A 97 2.40 -9.30 5.91
N LEU A 98 1.67 -8.71 6.85
CA LEU A 98 2.00 -8.82 8.27
C LEU A 98 1.64 -10.20 8.85
N VAL A 99 0.49 -10.76 8.47
CA VAL A 99 -0.08 -11.96 9.09
C VAL A 99 0.23 -13.23 8.29
N ARG A 100 0.12 -13.18 6.96
CA ARG A 100 0.16 -14.38 6.11
C ARG A 100 1.47 -14.59 5.36
N SER A 101 2.27 -13.53 5.14
CA SER A 101 3.52 -13.67 4.39
C SER A 101 4.52 -14.56 5.13
N ALA A 102 4.89 -15.69 4.52
CA ALA A 102 5.88 -16.62 5.09
C ALA A 102 7.31 -16.07 4.98
N LYS A 103 7.62 -15.41 3.87
CA LYS A 103 8.95 -14.85 3.64
C LYS A 103 9.17 -13.58 4.48
N TRP A 104 10.25 -13.57 5.24
CA TRP A 104 10.63 -12.42 6.05
C TRP A 104 11.15 -11.26 5.18
N SER A 105 10.78 -10.04 5.54
CA SER A 105 11.28 -8.81 4.94
C SER A 105 11.56 -7.76 6.02
N TRP A 106 12.43 -6.80 5.71
CA TRP A 106 12.66 -5.66 6.59
C TRP A 106 11.37 -4.89 6.91
N LEU A 107 10.46 -4.84 5.95
CA LEU A 107 9.18 -4.16 6.09
C LEU A 107 8.25 -4.87 7.08
N LYS A 108 8.22 -6.21 7.03
CA LYS A 108 7.52 -7.04 8.02
C LYS A 108 8.11 -6.86 9.41
N ALA A 109 9.43 -6.88 9.54
CA ALA A 109 10.13 -6.65 10.81
C ALA A 109 9.77 -5.29 11.42
N TRP A 110 9.78 -4.23 10.61
CA TRP A 110 9.40 -2.89 11.03
C TRP A 110 7.94 -2.83 11.51
N ALA A 111 7.01 -3.43 10.76
CA ALA A 111 5.60 -3.45 11.13
C ALA A 111 5.33 -4.25 12.41
N MET A 112 6.05 -5.36 12.62
CA MET A 112 5.96 -6.16 13.85
C MET A 112 6.42 -5.39 15.08
N GLN A 113 7.43 -4.53 14.96
CA GLN A 113 7.85 -3.65 16.07
C GLN A 113 6.76 -2.64 16.45
N ILE A 114 6.02 -2.12 15.46
CA ILE A 114 4.87 -1.24 15.72
C ILE A 114 3.75 -2.04 16.40
N ALA A 115 3.47 -3.26 15.91
CA ALA A 115 2.44 -4.12 16.49
C ALA A 115 2.69 -4.42 17.97
N LYS A 116 3.94 -4.70 18.35
CA LYS A 116 4.33 -4.91 19.75
C LYS A 116 4.07 -3.69 20.64
N ARG A 117 4.27 -2.48 20.12
CA ARG A 117 4.15 -1.24 20.92
C ARG A 117 2.76 -0.63 20.89
N ARG A 118 2.05 -0.71 19.76
CA ARG A 118 0.81 0.03 19.51
C ARG A 118 -0.37 -0.85 19.13
N GLY A 119 -0.18 -2.15 19.04
CA GLY A 119 -1.19 -3.13 18.63
C GLY A 119 -1.27 -3.35 17.12
N MET A 120 -1.88 -4.45 16.75
CA MET A 120 -1.93 -4.96 15.36
C MET A 120 -2.65 -4.00 14.41
N LYS A 121 -3.81 -3.47 14.79
CA LYS A 121 -4.59 -2.57 13.93
C LYS A 121 -3.81 -1.33 13.53
N LYS A 122 -3.12 -0.69 14.47
CA LYS A 122 -2.29 0.50 14.20
C LYS A 122 -1.08 0.16 13.34
N ALA A 123 -0.49 -1.03 13.53
CA ALA A 123 0.60 -1.52 12.70
C ALA A 123 0.18 -1.74 11.25
N ILE A 124 -1.00 -2.34 11.02
CA ILE A 124 -1.53 -2.56 9.66
C ILE A 124 -1.78 -1.22 8.96
N VAL A 125 -2.37 -0.23 9.63
CA VAL A 125 -2.60 1.10 9.05
C VAL A 125 -1.28 1.81 8.71
N ALA A 126 -0.30 1.76 9.62
CA ALA A 126 1.02 2.33 9.38
C ALA A 126 1.74 1.65 8.20
N LEU A 127 1.58 0.33 8.11
CA LEU A 127 2.12 -0.47 7.01
C LEU A 127 1.42 -0.14 5.69
N ALA A 128 0.09 -0.01 5.66
CA ALA A 128 -0.68 0.39 4.48
C ALA A 128 -0.20 1.74 3.93
N ARG A 129 0.01 2.72 4.79
CA ARG A 129 0.58 4.02 4.42
C ARG A 129 1.99 3.88 3.82
N ARG A 130 2.81 3.02 4.41
CA ARG A 130 4.17 2.80 3.92
C ARG A 130 4.18 2.04 2.60
N LEU A 131 3.28 1.07 2.41
CA LEU A 131 3.08 0.39 1.13
C LEU A 131 2.73 1.38 0.01
N ALA A 132 1.82 2.32 0.26
CA ALA A 132 1.48 3.35 -0.72
C ALA A 132 2.71 4.14 -1.20
N ALA A 133 3.61 4.51 -0.28
CA ALA A 133 4.84 5.23 -0.61
C ALA A 133 5.85 4.35 -1.37
N ILE A 134 6.01 3.09 -0.96
CA ILE A 134 6.93 2.13 -1.60
C ILE A 134 6.46 1.83 -3.03
N MET A 135 5.17 1.57 -3.22
CA MET A 135 4.60 1.29 -4.54
C MET A 135 4.76 2.48 -5.50
N HIS A 136 4.54 3.70 -5.00
CA HIS A 136 4.80 4.90 -5.79
C HIS A 136 6.26 5.02 -6.23
N ARG A 137 7.19 4.78 -5.31
CA ARG A 137 8.61 4.82 -5.59
C ARG A 137 9.03 3.74 -6.59
N ILE A 138 8.55 2.51 -6.43
CA ILE A 138 8.78 1.42 -7.40
C ILE A 138 8.34 1.83 -8.81
N TRP A 139 7.19 2.49 -8.92
CA TRP A 139 6.67 2.96 -10.20
C TRP A 139 7.55 4.05 -10.80
N VAL A 140 7.86 5.10 -10.03
CA VAL A 140 8.67 6.24 -10.52
C VAL A 140 10.09 5.81 -10.90
N ASP A 141 10.73 5.00 -10.07
CA ASP A 141 12.12 4.57 -10.26
C ASP A 141 12.24 3.38 -11.23
N GLY A 142 11.14 2.73 -11.59
CA GLY A 142 11.14 1.55 -12.45
C GLY A 142 11.85 0.33 -11.83
N THR A 143 11.79 0.19 -10.50
CA THR A 143 12.46 -0.85 -9.73
C THR A 143 11.48 -1.90 -9.21
N GLU A 144 12.01 -2.91 -8.53
CA GLU A 144 11.26 -3.94 -7.83
C GLU A 144 11.39 -3.79 -6.32
N PHE A 145 10.62 -4.57 -5.56
CA PHE A 145 10.68 -4.54 -4.11
C PHE A 145 12.03 -5.08 -3.60
N ARG A 146 12.61 -4.38 -2.65
CA ARG A 146 13.86 -4.73 -2.01
C ARG A 146 13.59 -5.42 -0.67
N TRP A 147 14.04 -6.65 -0.57
CA TRP A 147 13.74 -7.52 0.58
C TRP A 147 14.61 -7.25 1.80
N SER A 148 15.86 -6.85 1.60
CA SER A 148 16.79 -6.53 2.67
C SER A 148 16.85 -5.02 2.95
N ARG A 149 17.22 -4.67 4.18
CA ARG A 149 17.43 -3.27 4.55
C ARG A 149 18.64 -2.66 3.85
N GLN A 150 19.66 -3.46 3.58
CA GLN A 150 20.85 -3.04 2.84
C GLN A 150 20.49 -2.68 1.40
N GLU A 151 19.72 -3.52 0.72
CA GLU A 151 19.21 -3.22 -0.62
C GLU A 151 18.31 -1.97 -0.64
N ALA A 152 17.51 -1.74 0.41
CA ALA A 152 16.65 -0.57 0.52
C ALA A 152 17.42 0.72 0.83
N ALA A 153 18.56 0.65 1.50
CA ALA A 153 19.40 1.79 1.84
C ALA A 153 20.35 2.18 0.70
N ALA A 154 20.75 1.24 -0.17
CA ALA A 154 21.64 1.45 -1.30
C ALA A 154 21.00 2.16 -2.51
N ALA A 155 19.74 2.50 -2.40
CA ALA A 155 18.94 3.22 -3.39
C ALA A 155 18.61 4.62 -2.95
#